data_ab8e2c02a41d2f5c795f50c30e3fae8d
#
_entry.id   ab8e2c02a41d2f5c795f50c30e3fae8d
#
_cell.length_a   1.000
_cell.length_b   1.000
_cell.length_c   1.000
_cell.angle_alpha   90.00
_cell.angle_beta   90.00
_cell.angle_gamma   90.00
#
_symmetry.space_group_name_H-M   'P 1'
#
loop_
_entity.id
_entity.type
_entity.pdbx_description
1 polymer ?
#
loop_
_entity_poly.entity_id
_entity_poly.type
_entity_poly.pdbx_seq_one_letter_code
_entity_poly.pdbx_strand_id
1 'polypeptide(L)'
;MAAVFVHKPQAHLWSRPGIIVIDKPRGPSSHEVAAWVGKMLGCPVGHSGTLDPQVSGVLLIMLGNAVRLAPLLLQHEKEYICLLRLHGDVPRENILKAAEEFTGRIYQRPPRKSAVKRALRIREIQKLDVLDIDGRLFLFRVQCDAGTYIRSLCHHIGLALGVGGHMQELRRSRSGVFDEKTMHTLHEVQDACVAAQEGRPEPLAAMVLPVDAAVPECPLVVIRDTAIDSVCHGAVLAGVGILSCAEFAKGQTVAVLSQKNEFVCLGKALVPSTAFRPGDTGLVIAPTSVFMTPGTYPKGWTKSDKVIVQKPKPAPGPKRAPVQNRDPRPGPAPYHKPGQRDDRRPGPRRPQGPGRKTGGSSGKKRYH
;
A
#
# COMPACT_ATOMS: atom_id res chain seq x y z
N MET A 1 -30.90 -7.67 -9.93
CA MET A 1 -30.73 -8.74 -8.93
C MET A 1 -29.79 -8.23 -7.83
N ALA A 2 -30.31 -7.55 -6.82
CA ALA A 2 -29.52 -6.94 -5.74
C ALA A 2 -30.17 -7.26 -4.39
N ALA A 3 -30.36 -8.52 -4.08
CA ALA A 3 -30.99 -8.88 -2.81
C ALA A 3 -30.64 -10.31 -2.40
N VAL A 4 -29.40 -10.57 -1.97
CA VAL A 4 -29.13 -11.85 -1.29
C VAL A 4 -28.12 -11.75 -0.14
N PHE A 5 -27.50 -10.59 0.13
CA PHE A 5 -26.51 -10.52 1.21
C PHE A 5 -27.04 -9.80 2.45
N VAL A 6 -28.22 -10.18 2.95
CA VAL A 6 -28.67 -9.76 4.29
C VAL A 6 -28.43 -10.94 5.24
N HIS A 7 -27.24 -10.99 5.83
CA HIS A 7 -27.00 -11.90 6.93
C HIS A 7 -26.67 -11.13 8.22
N LYS A 8 -27.15 -11.67 9.34
CA LYS A 8 -26.84 -11.25 10.73
C LYS A 8 -25.32 -11.05 10.88
N PRO A 9 -24.85 -10.19 11.80
CA PRO A 9 -23.42 -10.07 12.09
C PRO A 9 -22.90 -11.46 12.45
N GLN A 10 -22.11 -12.02 11.54
CA GLN A 10 -21.56 -13.35 11.68
C GLN A 10 -20.46 -13.35 12.73
N ALA A 11 -20.36 -14.40 13.53
CA ALA A 11 -19.23 -14.64 14.42
C ALA A 11 -17.92 -14.49 13.62
N HIS A 12 -16.87 -13.99 14.29
CA HIS A 12 -15.54 -13.85 13.70
C HIS A 12 -15.04 -15.22 13.20
N LEU A 13 -15.25 -15.50 11.90
CA LEU A 13 -14.85 -16.77 11.28
C LEU A 13 -13.35 -16.84 11.05
N TRP A 14 -12.71 -15.66 10.95
CA TRP A 14 -11.29 -15.56 10.69
C TRP A 14 -10.62 -14.51 11.57
N SER A 15 -9.59 -14.90 12.32
CA SER A 15 -8.87 -14.01 13.25
C SER A 15 -7.39 -13.82 12.91
N ARG A 16 -6.82 -14.65 12.01
CA ARG A 16 -5.40 -14.59 11.65
C ARG A 16 -5.15 -13.64 10.48
N PRO A 17 -3.97 -12.97 10.42
CA PRO A 17 -3.56 -12.25 9.22
C PRO A 17 -3.46 -13.20 8.03
N GLY A 18 -3.94 -12.79 6.86
CA GLY A 18 -3.88 -13.61 5.66
C GLY A 18 -4.32 -12.84 4.42
N ILE A 19 -4.26 -13.49 3.27
CA ILE A 19 -4.64 -12.91 1.97
C ILE A 19 -5.58 -13.88 1.28
N ILE A 20 -6.71 -13.38 0.77
CA ILE A 20 -7.56 -14.11 -0.17
C ILE A 20 -7.42 -13.42 -1.53
N VAL A 21 -7.20 -14.21 -2.58
CA VAL A 21 -7.19 -13.74 -3.96
C VAL A 21 -8.58 -13.90 -4.53
N ILE A 22 -9.25 -12.79 -4.83
CA ILE A 22 -10.61 -12.80 -5.36
C ILE A 22 -10.62 -12.61 -6.86
N ASP A 23 -11.37 -13.46 -7.59
CA ASP A 23 -11.80 -13.16 -8.95
C ASP A 23 -12.89 -12.08 -8.88
N LYS A 24 -12.47 -10.82 -8.94
CA LYS A 24 -13.40 -9.72 -8.91
C LYS A 24 -14.28 -9.74 -10.18
N PRO A 25 -15.60 -9.87 -10.05
CA PRO A 25 -16.47 -9.78 -11.21
C PRO A 25 -16.57 -8.35 -11.75
N ARG A 26 -17.06 -8.20 -12.98
CA ARG A 26 -17.51 -6.90 -13.50
C ARG A 26 -18.74 -6.42 -12.72
N GLY A 27 -18.88 -5.13 -12.55
CA GLY A 27 -20.03 -4.49 -11.89
C GLY A 27 -19.65 -3.81 -10.58
N PRO A 28 -19.32 -4.54 -9.51
CA PRO A 28 -18.98 -3.95 -8.23
C PRO A 28 -17.59 -3.28 -8.25
N SER A 29 -17.42 -2.26 -7.42
CA SER A 29 -16.10 -1.66 -7.16
C SER A 29 -15.24 -2.60 -6.32
N SER A 30 -13.91 -2.40 -6.32
CA SER A 30 -13.00 -3.14 -5.45
C SER A 30 -13.32 -2.95 -3.96
N HIS A 31 -13.83 -1.77 -3.59
CA HIS A 31 -14.21 -1.47 -2.22
C HIS A 31 -15.46 -2.26 -1.78
N GLU A 32 -16.47 -2.35 -2.63
CA GLU A 32 -17.68 -3.16 -2.36
C GLU A 32 -17.32 -4.63 -2.20
N VAL A 33 -16.48 -5.18 -3.10
CA VAL A 33 -16.02 -6.57 -3.01
C VAL A 33 -15.28 -6.81 -1.69
N ALA A 34 -14.37 -5.92 -1.31
CA ALA A 34 -13.68 -6.02 -0.02
C ALA A 34 -14.66 -5.98 1.15
N ALA A 35 -15.62 -5.04 1.13
CA ALA A 35 -16.64 -4.94 2.19
C ALA A 35 -17.50 -6.21 2.30
N TRP A 36 -17.86 -6.85 1.19
CA TRP A 36 -18.59 -8.12 1.20
C TRP A 36 -17.77 -9.24 1.82
N VAL A 37 -16.51 -9.40 1.41
CA VAL A 37 -15.61 -10.42 2.01
C VAL A 37 -15.43 -10.16 3.51
N GLY A 38 -15.22 -8.91 3.92
CA GLY A 38 -15.11 -8.57 5.34
C GLY A 38 -16.37 -8.90 6.14
N LYS A 39 -17.55 -8.70 5.54
CA LYS A 39 -18.84 -9.07 6.15
C LYS A 39 -19.03 -10.59 6.25
N MET A 40 -18.64 -11.35 5.22
CA MET A 40 -18.71 -12.81 5.22
C MET A 40 -17.83 -13.42 6.32
N LEU A 41 -16.61 -12.89 6.47
CA LEU A 41 -15.62 -13.41 7.41
C LEU A 41 -15.77 -12.85 8.83
N GLY A 42 -16.52 -11.77 9.01
CA GLY A 42 -16.65 -11.08 10.29
C GLY A 42 -15.35 -10.43 10.78
N CYS A 43 -14.43 -10.05 9.89
CA CYS A 43 -13.15 -9.45 10.25
C CYS A 43 -12.85 -8.18 9.43
N PRO A 44 -11.99 -7.26 9.95
CA PRO A 44 -11.51 -6.13 9.18
C PRO A 44 -10.71 -6.57 7.96
N VAL A 45 -10.95 -5.94 6.83
CA VAL A 45 -10.25 -6.24 5.57
C VAL A 45 -9.80 -4.97 4.86
N GLY A 46 -8.82 -5.11 3.99
CA GLY A 46 -8.41 -4.11 3.00
C GLY A 46 -8.14 -4.76 1.67
N HIS A 47 -7.95 -3.97 0.62
CA HIS A 47 -7.56 -4.50 -0.70
C HIS A 47 -6.32 -3.80 -1.24
N SER A 48 -5.59 -4.48 -2.12
CA SER A 48 -4.42 -3.92 -2.80
C SER A 48 -4.68 -3.78 -4.30
N GLY A 49 -4.49 -2.54 -4.81
CA GLY A 49 -4.60 -2.26 -6.24
C GLY A 49 -6.04 -2.23 -6.74
N THR A 50 -6.68 -1.08 -6.64
CA THR A 50 -8.05 -0.86 -7.10
C THR A 50 -8.23 -1.25 -8.56
N LEU A 51 -9.30 -2.00 -8.86
CA LEU A 51 -9.84 -2.24 -10.18
C LEU A 51 -11.08 -1.37 -10.36
N ASP A 52 -11.25 -0.78 -11.54
CA ASP A 52 -12.48 -0.09 -11.90
C ASP A 52 -13.68 -1.07 -11.86
N PRO A 53 -14.93 -0.61 -11.68
CA PRO A 53 -16.11 -1.48 -11.66
C PRO A 53 -16.23 -2.40 -12.88
N GLN A 54 -15.89 -1.89 -14.07
CA GLN A 54 -15.97 -2.66 -15.32
C GLN A 54 -14.79 -3.60 -15.56
N VAL A 55 -13.79 -3.62 -14.66
CA VAL A 55 -12.60 -4.47 -14.76
C VAL A 55 -12.77 -5.68 -13.87
N SER A 56 -12.38 -6.86 -14.37
CA SER A 56 -12.42 -8.14 -13.64
C SER A 56 -11.03 -8.66 -13.28
N GLY A 57 -11.00 -9.79 -12.57
CA GLY A 57 -9.78 -10.58 -12.31
C GLY A 57 -9.17 -10.35 -10.93
N VAL A 58 -7.90 -10.65 -10.79
CA VAL A 58 -7.14 -10.75 -9.53
C VAL A 58 -7.29 -9.51 -8.65
N LEU A 59 -7.96 -9.64 -7.52
CA LEU A 59 -8.06 -8.62 -6.47
C LEU A 59 -7.61 -9.22 -5.13
N LEU A 60 -6.56 -8.66 -4.56
CA LEU A 60 -6.02 -9.13 -3.28
C LEU A 60 -6.81 -8.51 -2.13
N ILE A 61 -7.42 -9.36 -1.31
CA ILE A 61 -8.09 -8.97 -0.07
C ILE A 61 -7.21 -9.40 1.10
N MET A 62 -6.80 -8.44 1.90
CA MET A 62 -5.96 -8.63 3.07
C MET A 62 -6.85 -8.68 4.33
N LEU A 63 -6.65 -9.68 5.18
CA LEU A 63 -7.45 -9.96 6.37
C LEU A 63 -6.73 -9.49 7.63
N GLY A 64 -7.43 -8.78 8.51
CA GLY A 64 -6.90 -8.31 9.78
C GLY A 64 -5.61 -7.51 9.62
N ASN A 65 -4.58 -7.85 10.36
CA ASN A 65 -3.28 -7.16 10.32
C ASN A 65 -2.54 -7.26 8.98
N ALA A 66 -2.93 -8.19 8.07
CA ALA A 66 -2.33 -8.28 6.74
C ALA A 66 -2.58 -7.00 5.89
N VAL A 67 -3.54 -6.15 6.26
CA VAL A 67 -3.76 -4.83 5.62
C VAL A 67 -2.47 -3.98 5.62
N ARG A 68 -1.57 -4.20 6.56
CA ARG A 68 -0.25 -3.54 6.62
C ARG A 68 0.69 -3.91 5.46
N LEU A 69 0.38 -4.95 4.67
CA LEU A 69 1.06 -5.27 3.41
C LEU A 69 0.70 -4.32 2.26
N ALA A 70 -0.39 -3.56 2.37
CA ALA A 70 -0.89 -2.75 1.26
C ALA A 70 0.17 -1.87 0.58
N PRO A 71 1.05 -1.14 1.30
CA PRO A 71 2.09 -0.33 0.66
C PRO A 71 3.06 -1.13 -0.20
N LEU A 72 3.38 -2.36 0.20
CA LEU A 72 4.25 -3.28 -0.55
C LEU A 72 3.52 -3.83 -1.77
N LEU A 73 2.36 -4.43 -1.58
CA LEU A 73 1.55 -5.05 -2.64
C LEU A 73 1.12 -4.04 -3.73
N LEU A 74 0.93 -2.78 -3.35
CA LEU A 74 0.62 -1.71 -4.31
C LEU A 74 1.76 -1.45 -5.29
N GLN A 75 3.01 -1.71 -4.92
CA GLN A 75 4.19 -1.47 -5.75
C GLN A 75 4.52 -2.63 -6.71
N HIS A 76 3.95 -3.81 -6.51
CA HIS A 76 4.18 -4.95 -7.38
C HIS A 76 3.71 -4.66 -8.81
N GLU A 77 4.38 -5.27 -9.78
CA GLU A 77 3.96 -5.30 -11.18
C GLU A 77 2.58 -5.93 -11.34
N LYS A 78 1.90 -5.56 -12.42
CA LYS A 78 0.58 -6.10 -12.77
C LYS A 78 0.59 -6.60 -14.20
N GLU A 79 -0.19 -7.67 -14.43
CA GLU A 79 -0.44 -8.17 -15.77
C GLU A 79 -1.94 -8.10 -16.05
N TYR A 80 -2.25 -7.70 -17.28
CA TYR A 80 -3.64 -7.58 -17.74
C TYR A 80 -3.80 -8.21 -19.12
N ILE A 81 -4.99 -8.78 -19.35
CA ILE A 81 -5.51 -9.09 -20.67
C ILE A 81 -6.50 -7.97 -21.02
N CYS A 82 -6.26 -7.32 -22.16
CA CYS A 82 -6.99 -6.15 -22.59
C CYS A 82 -7.53 -6.32 -24.00
N LEU A 83 -8.83 -6.02 -24.17
CA LEU A 83 -9.44 -5.85 -25.47
C LEU A 83 -9.58 -4.37 -25.76
N LEU A 84 -8.80 -3.88 -26.71
CA LEU A 84 -8.87 -2.54 -27.27
C LEU A 84 -9.76 -2.54 -28.50
N ARG A 85 -10.72 -1.62 -28.58
CA ARG A 85 -11.49 -1.35 -29.80
C ARG A 85 -10.97 -0.09 -30.47
N LEU A 86 -10.49 -0.23 -31.71
CA LEU A 86 -10.11 0.88 -32.59
C LEU A 86 -11.37 1.49 -33.22
N HIS A 87 -11.34 2.81 -33.49
CA HIS A 87 -12.48 3.51 -34.07
C HIS A 87 -12.50 3.51 -35.60
N GLY A 88 -11.42 3.05 -36.23
CA GLY A 88 -11.27 2.86 -37.68
C GLY A 88 -10.46 1.60 -37.97
N ASP A 89 -10.46 1.23 -39.24
CA ASP A 89 -9.69 0.09 -39.70
C ASP A 89 -8.21 0.43 -39.82
N VAL A 90 -7.35 -0.46 -39.39
CA VAL A 90 -5.88 -0.28 -39.35
C VAL A 90 -5.24 -1.56 -39.87
N PRO A 91 -4.23 -1.49 -40.76
CA PRO A 91 -3.47 -2.65 -41.19
C PRO A 91 -2.83 -3.37 -39.99
N ARG A 92 -2.87 -4.70 -39.97
CA ARG A 92 -2.32 -5.54 -38.91
C ARG A 92 -0.87 -5.17 -38.55
N GLU A 93 -0.03 -4.91 -39.54
CA GLU A 93 1.37 -4.55 -39.38
C GLU A 93 1.56 -3.27 -38.58
N ASN A 94 0.68 -2.26 -38.73
CA ASN A 94 0.73 -1.02 -37.98
C ASN A 94 0.35 -1.24 -36.52
N ILE A 95 -0.59 -2.15 -36.25
CA ILE A 95 -0.96 -2.53 -34.88
C ILE A 95 0.22 -3.21 -34.17
N LEU A 96 0.91 -4.13 -34.87
CA LEU A 96 2.09 -4.81 -34.34
C LEU A 96 3.23 -3.82 -34.02
N LYS A 97 3.53 -2.90 -34.95
CA LYS A 97 4.52 -1.84 -34.73
C LYS A 97 4.16 -0.95 -33.53
N ALA A 98 2.89 -0.55 -33.43
CA ALA A 98 2.44 0.25 -32.29
C ALA A 98 2.60 -0.54 -30.98
N ALA A 99 2.35 -1.84 -30.93
CA ALA A 99 2.56 -2.66 -29.75
C ALA A 99 4.05 -2.66 -29.31
N GLU A 100 4.97 -2.75 -30.26
CA GLU A 100 6.42 -2.66 -30.01
C GLU A 100 6.81 -1.28 -29.48
N GLU A 101 6.34 -0.18 -30.10
CA GLU A 101 6.63 1.20 -29.70
C GLU A 101 6.10 1.55 -28.31
N PHE A 102 4.99 0.95 -27.87
CA PHE A 102 4.42 1.13 -26.53
C PHE A 102 5.03 0.22 -25.48
N THR A 103 5.97 -0.66 -25.84
CA THR A 103 6.79 -1.42 -24.89
C THR A 103 7.95 -0.55 -24.39
N GLY A 104 8.24 -0.57 -23.10
CA GLY A 104 9.25 0.28 -22.47
C GLY A 104 8.65 1.46 -21.70
N ARG A 105 9.38 2.56 -21.58
CA ARG A 105 9.02 3.71 -20.74
C ARG A 105 8.04 4.64 -21.43
N ILE A 106 6.85 4.79 -20.86
CA ILE A 106 5.78 5.64 -21.37
C ILE A 106 5.46 6.77 -20.38
N TYR A 107 4.96 7.88 -20.91
CA TYR A 107 4.49 8.99 -20.11
C TYR A 107 2.96 8.91 -19.96
N GLN A 108 2.49 8.87 -18.74
CA GLN A 108 1.06 8.85 -18.45
C GLN A 108 0.66 9.96 -17.45
N ARG A 109 -0.50 10.56 -17.70
CA ARG A 109 -1.17 11.44 -16.74
C ARG A 109 -2.44 10.74 -16.24
N PRO A 110 -2.64 10.58 -14.91
CA PRO A 110 -3.83 9.94 -14.37
C PRO A 110 -5.12 10.53 -14.97
N PRO A 111 -6.15 9.69 -15.27
CA PRO A 111 -7.44 10.16 -15.78
C PRO A 111 -8.12 11.14 -14.82
N ARG A 112 -9.06 11.97 -15.34
CA ARG A 112 -9.78 12.95 -14.50
C ARG A 112 -10.55 12.34 -13.34
N LYS A 113 -11.09 11.14 -13.51
CA LYS A 113 -11.85 10.38 -12.49
C LYS A 113 -10.97 9.55 -11.54
N SER A 114 -9.65 9.73 -11.57
CA SER A 114 -8.72 9.05 -10.65
C SER A 114 -8.60 9.82 -9.34
N ALA A 115 -8.57 9.11 -8.21
CA ALA A 115 -8.36 9.67 -6.87
C ALA A 115 -6.93 10.20 -6.61
N VAL A 116 -5.99 10.03 -7.56
CA VAL A 116 -4.59 10.43 -7.42
C VAL A 116 -4.32 11.77 -8.07
N LYS A 117 -3.35 12.54 -7.49
CA LYS A 117 -2.89 13.82 -8.07
C LYS A 117 -2.47 13.64 -9.53
N ARG A 118 -3.03 14.49 -10.43
CA ARG A 118 -2.80 14.46 -11.86
C ARG A 118 -1.44 15.08 -12.25
N ALA A 119 -0.35 14.43 -11.86
CA ALA A 119 1.00 14.75 -12.32
C ALA A 119 1.41 13.80 -13.46
N LEU A 120 2.21 14.28 -14.39
CA LEU A 120 2.85 13.41 -15.40
C LEU A 120 3.75 12.41 -14.68
N ARG A 121 3.65 11.15 -15.07
CA ARG A 121 4.43 10.04 -14.47
C ARG A 121 5.01 9.19 -15.56
N ILE A 122 6.21 8.70 -15.34
CA ILE A 122 6.80 7.66 -16.16
C ILE A 122 6.31 6.32 -15.60
N ARG A 123 5.92 5.42 -16.52
CA ARG A 123 5.57 4.02 -16.24
C ARG A 123 6.26 3.15 -17.25
N GLU A 124 6.60 1.95 -16.84
CA GLU A 124 7.24 0.97 -17.72
C GLU A 124 6.23 -0.09 -18.11
N ILE A 125 6.18 -0.36 -19.40
CA ILE A 125 5.52 -1.53 -19.98
C ILE A 125 6.64 -2.53 -20.22
N GLN A 126 6.76 -3.54 -19.35
CA GLN A 126 7.82 -4.54 -19.44
C GLN A 126 7.59 -5.44 -20.65
N LYS A 127 6.31 -5.72 -20.95
CA LYS A 127 5.93 -6.58 -22.06
C LYS A 127 4.54 -6.24 -22.58
N LEU A 128 4.38 -6.23 -23.91
CA LEU A 128 3.09 -6.11 -24.57
C LEU A 128 3.03 -7.17 -25.69
N ASP A 129 2.31 -8.26 -25.41
CA ASP A 129 2.13 -9.37 -26.34
C ASP A 129 0.80 -9.23 -27.06
N VAL A 130 0.84 -9.20 -28.38
CA VAL A 130 -0.38 -9.27 -29.20
C VAL A 130 -0.88 -10.71 -29.20
N LEU A 131 -2.09 -10.93 -28.69
CA LEU A 131 -2.71 -12.25 -28.63
C LEU A 131 -3.57 -12.51 -29.86
N ASP A 132 -4.38 -11.52 -30.27
CA ASP A 132 -5.24 -11.65 -31.44
C ASP A 132 -5.61 -10.27 -32.01
N ILE A 133 -5.94 -10.21 -33.30
CA ILE A 133 -6.45 -9.05 -34.01
C ILE A 133 -7.57 -9.52 -34.93
N ASP A 134 -8.80 -9.06 -34.63
CA ASP A 134 -9.99 -9.30 -35.44
C ASP A 134 -10.65 -7.96 -35.81
N GLY A 135 -10.47 -7.55 -37.07
CA GLY A 135 -10.94 -6.27 -37.58
C GLY A 135 -10.41 -5.10 -36.71
N ARG A 136 -11.33 -4.41 -36.01
CA ARG A 136 -11.04 -3.30 -35.12
C ARG A 136 -10.78 -3.71 -33.67
N LEU A 137 -10.82 -5.01 -33.39
CA LEU A 137 -10.56 -5.55 -32.05
C LEU A 137 -9.11 -5.99 -31.94
N PHE A 138 -8.44 -5.49 -30.93
CA PHE A 138 -7.05 -5.79 -30.66
C PHE A 138 -6.96 -6.36 -29.24
N LEU A 139 -6.72 -7.67 -29.14
CA LEU A 139 -6.51 -8.39 -27.88
C LEU A 139 -5.01 -8.47 -27.57
N PHE A 140 -4.62 -8.00 -26.40
CA PHE A 140 -3.23 -8.07 -25.98
C PHE A 140 -3.08 -8.37 -24.47
N ARG A 141 -1.92 -8.96 -24.15
CA ARG A 141 -1.46 -9.10 -22.78
C ARG A 141 -0.43 -8.00 -22.50
N VAL A 142 -0.55 -7.34 -21.36
CA VAL A 142 0.39 -6.30 -20.95
C VAL A 142 0.87 -6.51 -19.52
N GLN A 143 2.19 -6.58 -19.34
CA GLN A 143 2.87 -6.56 -18.06
C GLN A 143 3.43 -5.15 -17.83
N CYS A 144 3.14 -4.54 -16.69
CA CYS A 144 3.45 -3.13 -16.47
C CYS A 144 3.64 -2.79 -14.99
N ASP A 145 4.27 -1.64 -14.78
CA ASP A 145 4.43 -1.02 -13.46
C ASP A 145 3.11 -0.81 -12.74
N ALA A 146 3.20 -0.84 -11.43
CA ALA A 146 2.12 -0.39 -10.55
C ALA A 146 1.66 1.03 -10.89
N GLY A 147 0.33 1.21 -10.94
CA GLY A 147 -0.27 2.51 -11.24
C GLY A 147 -0.22 2.91 -12.71
N THR A 148 0.06 1.97 -13.63
CA THR A 148 -0.16 2.13 -15.07
C THR A 148 -1.66 2.10 -15.36
N TYR A 149 -2.13 3.05 -16.17
CA TYR A 149 -3.53 3.15 -16.59
C TYR A 149 -3.72 2.53 -17.97
N ILE A 150 -4.20 1.29 -18.01
CA ILE A 150 -4.41 0.56 -19.28
C ILE A 150 -5.45 1.27 -20.16
N ARG A 151 -6.45 1.93 -19.56
CA ARG A 151 -7.41 2.76 -20.28
C ARG A 151 -6.73 3.92 -21.05
N SER A 152 -5.72 4.54 -20.43
CA SER A 152 -4.92 5.58 -21.09
C SER A 152 -3.98 5.00 -22.14
N LEU A 153 -3.43 3.82 -21.91
CA LEU A 153 -2.61 3.09 -22.89
C LEU A 153 -3.43 2.81 -24.15
N CYS A 154 -4.63 2.24 -24.03
CA CYS A 154 -5.52 2.01 -25.17
C CYS A 154 -5.85 3.28 -25.96
N HIS A 155 -6.12 4.38 -25.25
CA HIS A 155 -6.36 5.67 -25.87
C HIS A 155 -5.14 6.18 -26.65
N HIS A 156 -3.94 6.09 -26.07
CA HIS A 156 -2.71 6.55 -26.73
C HIS A 156 -2.34 5.66 -27.92
N ILE A 157 -2.51 4.35 -27.84
CA ILE A 157 -2.32 3.43 -28.99
C ILE A 157 -3.26 3.82 -30.13
N GLY A 158 -4.55 4.05 -29.83
CA GLY A 158 -5.51 4.47 -30.83
C GLY A 158 -5.18 5.81 -31.50
N LEU A 159 -4.65 6.79 -30.72
CA LEU A 159 -4.18 8.06 -31.25
C LEU A 159 -2.94 7.90 -32.13
N ALA A 160 -1.97 7.09 -31.72
CA ALA A 160 -0.75 6.82 -32.52
C ALA A 160 -1.09 6.14 -33.85
N LEU A 161 -2.12 5.30 -33.88
CA LEU A 161 -2.64 4.68 -35.09
C LEU A 161 -3.51 5.63 -35.96
N GLY A 162 -3.75 6.86 -35.51
CA GLY A 162 -4.51 7.89 -36.24
C GLY A 162 -6.03 7.72 -36.26
N VAL A 163 -6.57 6.64 -35.71
CA VAL A 163 -8.01 6.33 -35.77
C VAL A 163 -8.73 6.52 -34.43
N GLY A 164 -7.99 6.68 -33.33
CA GLY A 164 -8.54 6.64 -31.99
C GLY A 164 -8.88 5.23 -31.53
N GLY A 165 -9.12 5.08 -30.22
CA GLY A 165 -9.44 3.78 -29.65
C GLY A 165 -9.82 3.90 -28.17
N HIS A 166 -10.46 2.84 -27.64
CA HIS A 166 -10.82 2.74 -26.23
C HIS A 166 -10.73 1.32 -25.72
N MET A 167 -10.46 1.20 -24.42
CA MET A 167 -10.49 -0.07 -23.71
C MET A 167 -11.93 -0.59 -23.65
N GLN A 168 -12.19 -1.68 -24.32
CA GLN A 168 -13.52 -2.33 -24.35
C GLN A 168 -13.67 -3.28 -23.16
N GLU A 169 -12.66 -4.12 -22.91
CA GLU A 169 -12.59 -5.02 -21.77
C GLU A 169 -11.21 -5.03 -21.15
N LEU A 170 -11.18 -5.28 -19.84
CA LEU A 170 -9.94 -5.45 -19.10
C LEU A 170 -10.12 -6.49 -17.99
N ARG A 171 -9.17 -7.43 -17.93
CA ARG A 171 -9.06 -8.40 -16.86
C ARG A 171 -7.63 -8.38 -16.30
N ARG A 172 -7.48 -8.24 -15.00
CA ARG A 172 -6.17 -8.38 -14.36
C ARG A 172 -5.88 -9.85 -14.11
N SER A 173 -4.91 -10.42 -14.84
CA SER A 173 -4.51 -11.82 -14.75
C SER A 173 -3.50 -12.05 -13.61
N ARG A 174 -2.69 -11.01 -13.23
CA ARG A 174 -1.66 -11.15 -12.18
C ARG A 174 -1.43 -9.84 -11.42
N SER A 175 -1.11 -9.97 -10.14
CA SER A 175 -0.68 -8.87 -9.26
C SER A 175 0.49 -9.36 -8.38
N GLY A 176 1.71 -9.00 -8.76
CA GLY A 176 2.94 -9.54 -8.16
C GLY A 176 3.00 -11.06 -8.35
N VAL A 177 3.13 -11.78 -7.27
CA VAL A 177 3.22 -13.26 -7.25
C VAL A 177 1.86 -13.96 -7.34
N PHE A 178 0.76 -13.23 -7.22
CA PHE A 178 -0.59 -13.80 -7.25
C PHE A 178 -1.18 -13.74 -8.65
N ASP A 179 -1.64 -14.87 -9.15
CA ASP A 179 -2.24 -15.04 -10.47
C ASP A 179 -3.63 -15.68 -10.39
N GLU A 180 -4.21 -15.96 -11.56
CA GLU A 180 -5.54 -16.56 -11.70
C GLU A 180 -5.67 -17.98 -11.11
N LYS A 181 -4.57 -18.70 -10.88
CA LYS A 181 -4.58 -20.07 -10.34
C LYS A 181 -4.98 -20.12 -8.87
N THR A 182 -4.74 -19.02 -8.15
CA THR A 182 -5.03 -18.91 -6.71
C THR A 182 -6.31 -18.12 -6.43
N MET A 183 -7.08 -17.76 -7.45
CA MET A 183 -8.32 -16.98 -7.30
C MET A 183 -9.48 -17.83 -6.81
N HIS A 184 -10.34 -17.17 -6.04
CA HIS A 184 -11.63 -17.69 -5.61
C HIS A 184 -12.73 -16.70 -5.98
N THR A 185 -13.89 -17.21 -6.39
CA THR A 185 -15.08 -16.40 -6.61
C THR A 185 -15.71 -15.98 -5.27
N LEU A 186 -16.53 -14.94 -5.28
CA LEU A 186 -17.28 -14.54 -4.08
C LEU A 186 -18.24 -15.64 -3.59
N HIS A 187 -18.76 -16.48 -4.50
CA HIS A 187 -19.63 -17.60 -4.14
C HIS A 187 -18.86 -18.70 -3.42
N GLU A 188 -17.69 -19.09 -3.92
CA GLU A 188 -16.82 -20.07 -3.24
C GLU A 188 -16.43 -19.59 -1.84
N VAL A 189 -16.09 -18.29 -1.67
CA VAL A 189 -15.82 -17.73 -0.34
C VAL A 189 -17.05 -17.80 0.57
N GLN A 190 -18.24 -17.52 0.04
CA GLN A 190 -19.49 -17.62 0.80
C GLN A 190 -19.75 -19.07 1.23
N ASP A 191 -19.59 -20.04 0.33
CA ASP A 191 -19.78 -21.46 0.61
C ASP A 191 -18.78 -21.98 1.67
N ALA A 192 -17.52 -21.55 1.57
CA ALA A 192 -16.50 -21.87 2.56
C ALA A 192 -16.82 -21.24 3.94
N CYS A 193 -17.39 -20.02 3.98
CA CYS A 193 -17.86 -19.43 5.22
C CYS A 193 -19.02 -20.18 5.84
N VAL A 194 -19.98 -20.68 5.04
CA VAL A 194 -21.08 -21.53 5.53
C VAL A 194 -20.55 -22.84 6.07
N ALA A 195 -19.65 -23.49 5.35
CA ALA A 195 -19.00 -24.72 5.83
C ALA A 195 -18.28 -24.52 7.17
N ALA A 196 -17.57 -23.40 7.33
CA ALA A 196 -16.88 -23.06 8.58
C ALA A 196 -17.86 -22.86 9.76
N GLN A 197 -19.05 -22.27 9.51
CA GLN A 197 -20.11 -22.12 10.52
C GLN A 197 -20.71 -23.47 10.95
N GLU A 198 -20.71 -24.45 10.04
CA GLU A 198 -21.14 -25.84 10.30
C GLU A 198 -20.06 -26.70 10.96
N GLY A 199 -18.94 -26.11 11.33
CA GLY A 199 -17.82 -26.82 12.01
C GLY A 199 -16.81 -27.46 11.05
N ARG A 200 -16.83 -27.10 9.76
CA ARG A 200 -15.90 -27.54 8.71
C ARG A 200 -15.05 -26.37 8.20
N PRO A 201 -14.02 -25.92 8.96
CA PRO A 201 -13.24 -24.73 8.63
C PRO A 201 -12.20 -24.94 7.51
N GLU A 202 -11.93 -26.18 7.09
CA GLU A 202 -10.85 -26.54 6.17
C GLU A 202 -10.99 -25.85 4.80
N PRO A 203 -12.19 -25.77 4.17
CA PRO A 203 -12.34 -25.08 2.89
C PRO A 203 -11.94 -23.60 2.99
N LEU A 204 -12.36 -22.91 4.05
CA LEU A 204 -11.99 -21.52 4.26
C LEU A 204 -10.50 -21.35 4.53
N ALA A 205 -9.92 -22.24 5.34
CA ALA A 205 -8.48 -22.21 5.65
C ALA A 205 -7.62 -22.42 4.39
N ALA A 206 -8.07 -23.26 3.46
CA ALA A 206 -7.37 -23.49 2.19
C ALA A 206 -7.37 -22.29 1.25
N MET A 207 -8.37 -21.40 1.35
CA MET A 207 -8.46 -20.18 0.53
C MET A 207 -7.59 -19.03 1.05
N VAL A 208 -7.19 -19.07 2.32
CA VAL A 208 -6.43 -17.99 2.94
C VAL A 208 -4.95 -18.28 2.85
N LEU A 209 -4.27 -17.53 2.01
CA LEU A 209 -2.81 -17.59 1.89
C LEU A 209 -2.16 -16.88 3.08
N PRO A 210 -1.04 -17.40 3.60
CA PRO A 210 -0.29 -16.77 4.68
C PRO A 210 0.37 -15.46 4.19
N VAL A 211 0.75 -14.60 5.13
CA VAL A 211 1.31 -13.25 4.85
C VAL A 211 2.65 -13.32 4.10
N ASP A 212 3.46 -14.33 4.41
CA ASP A 212 4.76 -14.58 3.78
C ASP A 212 4.66 -14.95 2.29
N ALA A 213 3.53 -15.51 1.85
CA ALA A 213 3.25 -15.71 0.43
C ALA A 213 3.31 -14.41 -0.40
N ALA A 214 3.16 -13.25 0.23
CA ALA A 214 3.25 -11.93 -0.43
C ALA A 214 4.68 -11.44 -0.63
N VAL A 215 5.66 -12.07 -0.01
CA VAL A 215 7.05 -11.59 0.09
C VAL A 215 8.10 -12.68 -0.19
N PRO A 216 7.90 -13.51 -1.22
CA PRO A 216 8.79 -14.67 -1.45
C PRO A 216 10.24 -14.28 -1.73
N GLU A 217 10.46 -13.07 -2.24
CA GLU A 217 11.78 -12.55 -2.58
C GLU A 217 12.44 -11.75 -1.44
N CYS A 218 11.73 -11.55 -0.32
CA CYS A 218 12.32 -10.85 0.81
C CYS A 218 13.33 -11.75 1.53
N PRO A 219 14.55 -11.26 1.79
CA PRO A 219 15.50 -11.99 2.62
C PRO A 219 14.90 -12.30 3.99
N LEU A 220 15.05 -13.54 4.41
CA LEU A 220 14.50 -14.03 5.66
C LEU A 220 15.46 -13.80 6.82
N VAL A 221 14.93 -13.39 7.97
CA VAL A 221 15.67 -13.18 9.21
C VAL A 221 14.93 -13.90 10.34
N VAL A 222 15.55 -14.92 10.93
CA VAL A 222 14.98 -15.67 12.06
C VAL A 222 15.48 -15.06 13.37
N ILE A 223 14.56 -14.78 14.28
CA ILE A 223 14.86 -14.10 15.54
C ILE A 223 14.56 -15.00 16.77
N ARG A 224 15.20 -14.66 17.88
CA ARG A 224 14.97 -15.32 19.18
C ARG A 224 13.58 -15.00 19.69
N ASP A 225 12.94 -15.95 20.35
CA ASP A 225 11.62 -15.78 20.97
C ASP A 225 11.59 -14.60 21.95
N THR A 226 12.70 -14.38 22.69
CA THR A 226 12.87 -13.26 23.62
C THR A 226 12.88 -11.85 22.97
N ALA A 227 13.15 -11.77 21.66
CA ALA A 227 13.15 -10.51 20.91
C ALA A 227 11.79 -10.19 20.31
N ILE A 228 10.92 -11.20 20.13
CA ILE A 228 9.66 -11.08 19.37
C ILE A 228 8.74 -10.03 19.97
N ASP A 229 8.45 -10.10 21.27
CA ASP A 229 7.52 -9.17 21.91
C ASP A 229 7.98 -7.70 21.77
N SER A 230 9.27 -7.44 21.92
CA SER A 230 9.84 -6.09 21.73
C SER A 230 9.68 -5.60 20.28
N VAL A 231 9.92 -6.47 19.31
CA VAL A 231 9.72 -6.16 17.87
C VAL A 231 8.25 -5.91 17.57
N CYS A 232 7.34 -6.69 18.17
CA CYS A 232 5.90 -6.48 18.04
C CYS A 232 5.43 -5.10 18.58
N HIS A 233 6.15 -4.53 19.54
CA HIS A 233 5.96 -3.16 20.02
C HIS A 233 6.71 -2.08 19.22
N GLY A 234 7.37 -2.47 18.11
CA GLY A 234 8.07 -1.54 17.22
C GLY A 234 9.53 -1.27 17.62
N ALA A 235 10.10 -2.01 18.56
CA ALA A 235 11.51 -1.85 18.91
C ALA A 235 12.41 -2.27 17.74
N VAL A 236 13.48 -1.53 17.53
CA VAL A 236 14.52 -1.85 16.55
C VAL A 236 15.23 -3.12 16.99
N LEU A 237 15.34 -4.10 16.09
CA LEU A 237 15.98 -5.39 16.34
C LEU A 237 17.50 -5.23 16.30
N ALA A 238 18.16 -5.64 17.38
CA ALA A 238 19.62 -5.73 17.47
C ALA A 238 20.10 -7.11 17.02
N GLY A 239 21.37 -7.21 16.62
CA GLY A 239 21.99 -8.46 16.20
C GLY A 239 21.94 -9.57 17.26
N VAL A 240 21.92 -9.22 18.55
CA VAL A 240 21.76 -10.17 19.68
C VAL A 240 20.43 -10.92 19.60
N GLY A 241 19.38 -10.33 19.02
CA GLY A 241 18.09 -10.96 18.80
C GLY A 241 18.02 -11.82 17.54
N ILE A 242 19.00 -11.76 16.65
CA ILE A 242 19.03 -12.53 15.40
C ILE A 242 19.70 -13.88 15.63
N LEU A 243 19.07 -14.94 15.11
CA LEU A 243 19.63 -16.29 15.11
C LEU A 243 20.31 -16.60 13.78
N SER A 244 19.62 -16.29 12.68
CA SER A 244 20.13 -16.50 11.33
C SER A 244 19.50 -15.48 10.38
N CYS A 245 20.16 -15.19 9.27
CA CYS A 245 19.63 -14.34 8.23
C CYS A 245 20.17 -14.75 6.86
N ALA A 246 19.37 -14.53 5.81
CA ALA A 246 19.84 -14.51 4.44
C ALA A 246 20.70 -13.26 4.17
N GLU A 247 21.34 -13.18 3.02
CA GLU A 247 22.05 -11.98 2.59
C GLU A 247 21.09 -10.84 2.26
N PHE A 248 21.39 -9.64 2.74
CA PHE A 248 20.66 -8.41 2.42
C PHE A 248 21.55 -7.18 2.42
N ALA A 249 21.17 -6.20 1.62
CA ALA A 249 21.81 -4.90 1.56
C ALA A 249 21.19 -3.92 2.58
N LYS A 250 21.95 -2.86 2.92
CA LYS A 250 21.43 -1.74 3.72
C LYS A 250 20.23 -1.10 3.00
N GLY A 251 19.14 -0.87 3.73
CA GLY A 251 17.93 -0.26 3.22
C GLY A 251 16.98 -1.25 2.54
N GLN A 252 17.36 -2.51 2.36
CA GLN A 252 16.48 -3.54 1.81
C GLN A 252 15.39 -3.92 2.81
N THR A 253 14.21 -4.28 2.30
CA THR A 253 13.13 -4.85 3.10
C THR A 253 13.44 -6.32 3.37
N VAL A 254 13.30 -6.73 4.62
CA VAL A 254 13.51 -8.11 5.08
C VAL A 254 12.26 -8.63 5.77
N ALA A 255 12.05 -9.94 5.70
CA ALA A 255 10.99 -10.65 6.39
C ALA A 255 11.52 -11.26 7.68
N VAL A 256 10.92 -10.90 8.82
CA VAL A 256 11.35 -11.36 10.14
C VAL A 256 10.41 -12.46 10.62
N LEU A 257 10.97 -13.62 10.98
CA LEU A 257 10.28 -14.82 11.39
C LEU A 257 10.68 -15.24 12.80
N SER A 258 9.76 -15.92 13.51
CA SER A 258 10.06 -16.67 14.74
C SER A 258 10.84 -17.97 14.41
N GLN A 259 11.36 -18.64 15.43
CA GLN A 259 11.99 -19.97 15.29
C GLN A 259 11.00 -21.05 14.79
N LYS A 260 9.70 -20.79 14.93
CA LYS A 260 8.62 -21.66 14.43
C LYS A 260 8.15 -21.30 13.02
N ASN A 261 8.91 -20.46 12.30
CA ASN A 261 8.56 -19.93 10.99
C ASN A 261 7.26 -19.09 10.98
N GLU A 262 6.88 -18.50 12.11
CA GLU A 262 5.73 -17.59 12.16
C GLU A 262 6.17 -16.18 11.73
N PHE A 263 5.38 -15.53 10.90
CA PHE A 263 5.69 -14.21 10.38
C PHE A 263 5.49 -13.12 11.45
N VAL A 264 6.57 -12.46 11.85
CA VAL A 264 6.55 -11.44 12.91
C VAL A 264 6.34 -10.04 12.31
N CYS A 265 7.23 -9.60 11.43
CA CYS A 265 7.16 -8.28 10.82
C CYS A 265 7.93 -8.20 9.49
N LEU A 266 7.64 -7.17 8.70
CA LEU A 266 8.58 -6.63 7.73
C LEU A 266 9.43 -5.57 8.42
N GLY A 267 10.72 -5.54 8.08
CA GLY A 267 11.65 -4.54 8.60
C GLY A 267 12.54 -3.98 7.50
N LYS A 268 13.12 -2.83 7.75
CA LYS A 268 14.14 -2.22 6.90
C LYS A 268 15.52 -2.46 7.50
N ALA A 269 16.44 -3.02 6.74
CA ALA A 269 17.81 -3.23 7.15
C ALA A 269 18.54 -1.90 7.33
N LEU A 270 19.10 -1.66 8.50
CA LEU A 270 19.88 -0.46 8.86
C LEU A 270 21.34 -0.58 8.43
N VAL A 271 21.83 -1.81 8.39
CA VAL A 271 23.18 -2.20 7.96
C VAL A 271 23.08 -3.40 7.03
N PRO A 272 24.05 -3.67 6.14
CA PRO A 272 24.03 -4.90 5.34
C PRO A 272 24.30 -6.12 6.23
N SER A 273 23.88 -7.31 5.78
CA SER A 273 24.06 -8.58 6.51
C SER A 273 25.53 -8.90 6.79
N THR A 274 26.45 -8.40 5.97
CA THR A 274 27.90 -8.59 6.12
C THR A 274 28.53 -7.71 7.20
N ALA A 275 27.83 -6.68 7.70
CA ALA A 275 28.36 -5.71 8.66
C ALA A 275 28.09 -6.09 10.13
N PHE A 276 27.47 -7.23 10.40
CA PHE A 276 27.22 -7.71 11.76
C PHE A 276 27.30 -9.24 11.82
N ARG A 277 27.40 -9.77 13.02
CA ARG A 277 27.24 -11.21 13.30
C ARG A 277 26.05 -11.43 14.22
N PRO A 278 25.32 -12.54 14.09
CA PRO A 278 24.32 -12.92 15.08
C PRO A 278 24.93 -12.93 16.49
N GLY A 279 24.30 -12.20 17.42
CA GLY A 279 24.85 -12.00 18.76
C GLY A 279 25.43 -10.60 19.05
N ASP A 280 25.67 -9.78 18.02
CA ASP A 280 26.17 -8.41 18.20
C ASP A 280 25.10 -7.49 18.81
N THR A 281 25.52 -6.49 19.59
CA THR A 281 24.61 -5.54 20.24
C THR A 281 24.13 -4.40 19.32
N GLY A 282 24.69 -4.29 18.10
CA GLY A 282 24.34 -3.24 17.15
C GLY A 282 22.91 -3.36 16.63
N LEU A 283 22.27 -2.23 16.31
CA LEU A 283 20.93 -2.20 15.74
C LEU A 283 20.98 -2.57 14.24
N VAL A 284 20.17 -3.55 13.83
CA VAL A 284 20.25 -4.17 12.50
C VAL A 284 18.99 -3.94 11.69
N ILE A 285 17.79 -4.10 12.26
CA ILE A 285 16.53 -4.04 11.51
C ILE A 285 15.53 -3.13 12.24
N ALA A 286 15.00 -2.13 11.52
CA ALA A 286 13.89 -1.31 11.99
C ALA A 286 12.55 -1.90 11.49
N PRO A 287 11.64 -2.34 12.37
CA PRO A 287 10.33 -2.83 11.98
C PRO A 287 9.55 -1.74 11.21
N THR A 288 8.94 -2.11 10.09
CA THR A 288 8.12 -1.20 9.27
C THR A 288 6.64 -1.59 9.30
N SER A 289 6.36 -2.89 9.33
CA SER A 289 4.99 -3.42 9.42
C SER A 289 4.99 -4.67 10.29
N VAL A 290 4.30 -4.60 11.41
CA VAL A 290 4.21 -5.71 12.37
C VAL A 290 2.89 -6.45 12.16
N PHE A 291 2.93 -7.78 12.06
CA PHE A 291 1.77 -8.64 11.80
C PHE A 291 1.40 -9.49 13.01
N MET A 292 2.39 -9.92 13.79
CA MET A 292 2.18 -10.68 15.01
C MET A 292 1.64 -9.77 16.12
N THR A 293 0.68 -10.27 16.87
CA THR A 293 0.08 -9.53 17.98
C THR A 293 1.06 -9.45 19.16
N PRO A 294 1.27 -8.26 19.77
CA PRO A 294 2.02 -8.15 21.02
C PRO A 294 1.50 -9.11 22.10
N GLY A 295 2.38 -9.69 22.89
CA GLY A 295 2.05 -10.66 23.95
C GLY A 295 1.88 -12.11 23.45
N THR A 296 2.01 -12.39 22.15
CA THR A 296 2.03 -13.78 21.63
C THR A 296 3.23 -14.56 22.17
N TYR A 297 4.34 -13.88 22.35
CA TYR A 297 5.56 -14.43 22.98
C TYR A 297 5.85 -13.73 24.30
N PRO A 298 6.50 -14.42 25.27
CA PRO A 298 6.83 -13.83 26.56
C PRO A 298 7.80 -12.65 26.40
N LYS A 299 7.66 -11.65 27.27
CA LYS A 299 8.59 -10.50 27.31
C LYS A 299 9.98 -10.99 27.73
N GLY A 300 10.97 -10.82 26.87
CA GLY A 300 12.35 -11.23 27.12
C GLY A 300 13.10 -10.39 28.17
N TRP A 301 12.56 -9.17 28.51
CA TRP A 301 13.14 -8.25 29.47
C TRP A 301 12.05 -7.71 30.38
N THR A 302 12.09 -8.07 31.66
CA THR A 302 11.32 -7.42 32.70
C THR A 302 12.16 -6.28 33.29
N LYS A 303 11.53 -5.20 33.76
CA LYS A 303 12.24 -4.06 34.39
C LYS A 303 13.08 -4.45 35.59
N SER A 304 12.86 -5.62 36.15
CA SER A 304 13.59 -6.19 37.28
C SER A 304 15.02 -6.66 36.94
N ASP A 305 15.35 -6.88 35.67
CA ASP A 305 16.67 -7.36 35.24
C ASP A 305 17.66 -6.23 34.94
N LYS A 306 17.29 -4.97 35.18
CA LYS A 306 18.26 -3.89 35.24
C LYS A 306 19.09 -4.05 36.50
N VAL A 307 20.18 -4.79 36.43
CA VAL A 307 21.28 -4.60 37.35
C VAL A 307 21.62 -3.12 37.36
N ILE A 308 21.24 -2.47 38.47
CA ILE A 308 21.65 -1.09 38.74
C ILE A 308 23.14 -1.15 38.91
N VAL A 309 23.91 -0.96 37.84
CA VAL A 309 25.32 -0.59 37.96
C VAL A 309 25.27 0.79 38.58
N GLN A 310 25.36 0.82 39.92
CA GLN A 310 25.57 2.06 40.66
C GLN A 310 26.86 2.67 40.14
N LYS A 311 26.75 3.77 39.41
CA LYS A 311 27.95 4.60 39.15
C LYS A 311 28.55 4.94 40.50
N PRO A 312 29.86 4.69 40.70
CA PRO A 312 30.51 5.06 41.95
C PRO A 312 30.26 6.56 42.19
N LYS A 313 29.79 6.88 43.42
CA LYS A 313 29.60 8.26 43.83
C LYS A 313 30.93 8.96 43.66
N PRO A 314 31.00 10.16 43.03
CA PRO A 314 32.24 10.94 42.99
C PRO A 314 32.66 11.24 44.42
N ALA A 315 33.96 11.05 44.69
CA ALA A 315 34.56 11.35 46.00
C ALA A 315 34.25 12.80 46.39
N PRO A 316 34.00 13.08 47.70
CA PRO A 316 33.72 14.43 48.15
C PRO A 316 34.95 15.31 47.87
N GLY A 317 34.75 16.32 47.02
CA GLY A 317 35.75 17.32 46.73
C GLY A 317 36.12 18.14 47.97
N PRO A 318 37.34 18.72 48.02
CA PRO A 318 37.82 19.47 49.21
C PRO A 318 36.86 20.63 49.55
N LYS A 319 36.55 20.74 50.86
CA LYS A 319 35.73 21.80 51.43
C LYS A 319 36.35 23.16 51.12
N ARG A 320 35.69 24.00 50.34
CA ARG A 320 36.10 25.41 50.13
C ARG A 320 35.87 26.19 51.42
N ALA A 321 36.89 26.96 51.79
CA ALA A 321 36.85 27.90 52.90
C ALA A 321 35.83 29.02 52.69
N PRO A 322 35.24 29.61 53.74
CA PRO A 322 34.20 30.63 53.63
C PRO A 322 34.74 31.91 52.98
N VAL A 323 34.07 32.34 51.92
CA VAL A 323 34.33 33.62 51.23
C VAL A 323 33.64 34.72 52.01
N GLN A 324 34.39 35.71 52.45
CA GLN A 324 33.92 36.92 53.10
C GLN A 324 33.06 37.77 52.14
N ASN A 325 31.98 38.31 52.70
CA ASN A 325 31.06 39.24 52.02
C ASN A 325 31.82 40.42 51.40
N ARG A 326 31.64 40.63 50.10
CA ARG A 326 31.91 41.92 49.45
C ARG A 326 30.58 42.49 48.93
N ASP A 327 30.42 43.81 49.13
CA ASP A 327 29.27 44.62 48.80
C ASP A 327 28.71 44.49 47.37
N PRO A 328 27.42 44.72 47.20
CA PRO A 328 26.75 44.57 45.91
C PRO A 328 27.10 45.70 44.95
N ARG A 329 27.54 45.34 43.75
CA ARG A 329 27.67 46.29 42.62
C ARG A 329 26.30 46.62 42.06
N PRO A 330 26.05 47.86 41.57
CA PRO A 330 24.78 48.26 41.00
C PRO A 330 24.51 47.55 39.67
N GLY A 331 23.26 47.17 39.49
CA GLY A 331 22.76 46.44 38.34
C GLY A 331 22.77 47.26 37.03
N PRO A 332 22.83 46.63 35.88
CA PRO A 332 22.77 47.31 34.60
C PRO A 332 21.32 47.80 34.28
N ALA A 333 21.25 48.96 33.65
CA ALA A 333 20.01 49.63 33.23
C ALA A 333 19.17 48.82 32.22
N PRO A 334 17.88 49.04 32.15
CA PRO A 334 16.96 48.27 31.30
C PRO A 334 17.17 48.62 29.81
N TYR A 335 17.33 47.58 28.98
CA TYR A 335 17.34 47.70 27.53
C TYR A 335 15.92 48.01 27.00
N HIS A 336 15.77 49.15 26.33
CA HIS A 336 14.58 49.52 25.53
C HIS A 336 14.56 48.66 24.28
N LYS A 337 13.46 47.95 24.03
CA LYS A 337 13.15 47.32 22.74
C LYS A 337 12.78 48.40 21.70
N PRO A 338 13.33 48.37 20.47
CA PRO A 338 12.90 49.22 19.36
C PRO A 338 11.51 48.75 18.86
N GLY A 339 10.67 49.73 18.53
CA GLY A 339 9.29 49.62 18.18
C GLY A 339 9.01 48.73 16.96
N GLN A 340 7.89 48.01 17.06
CA GLN A 340 7.21 47.39 15.93
C GLN A 340 6.74 48.49 14.96
N ARG A 341 7.18 48.41 13.71
CA ARG A 341 6.60 49.17 12.59
C ARG A 341 5.34 48.48 12.12
N ASP A 342 4.27 49.20 12.16
CA ASP A 342 2.91 48.88 11.67
C ASP A 342 2.91 49.08 10.13
N ASP A 343 3.16 47.99 9.37
CA ASP A 343 3.05 47.98 7.92
C ASP A 343 1.64 47.54 7.50
N ARG A 344 0.67 48.43 7.63
CA ARG A 344 -0.62 48.33 6.94
C ARG A 344 -0.44 48.71 5.47
N ARG A 345 -0.31 47.76 4.57
CA ARG A 345 -0.48 47.95 3.14
C ARG A 345 -1.97 47.89 2.78
N PRO A 346 -2.49 48.84 2.03
CA PRO A 346 -3.89 48.83 1.56
C PRO A 346 -4.02 47.81 0.41
N GLY A 347 -5.07 46.97 0.50
CA GLY A 347 -5.41 45.98 -0.53
C GLY A 347 -5.94 46.59 -1.81
N PRO A 348 -5.81 45.94 -2.96
CA PRO A 348 -6.24 46.45 -4.25
C PRO A 348 -7.77 46.51 -4.37
N ARG A 349 -8.27 47.65 -4.87
CA ARG A 349 -9.68 47.94 -5.17
C ARG A 349 -10.18 47.01 -6.28
N ARG A 350 -11.34 46.39 -6.07
CA ARG A 350 -12.11 45.66 -7.11
C ARG A 350 -12.67 46.70 -8.11
N PRO A 351 -12.67 46.41 -9.42
CA PRO A 351 -13.38 47.23 -10.39
C PRO A 351 -14.89 46.93 -10.30
N GLN A 352 -15.67 48.02 -10.31
CA GLN A 352 -17.12 48.02 -10.40
C GLN A 352 -17.52 47.67 -11.84
N GLY A 353 -18.39 46.64 -11.99
CA GLY A 353 -19.02 46.32 -13.27
C GLY A 353 -20.22 47.23 -13.56
N PRO A 354 -20.53 47.49 -14.82
CA PRO A 354 -21.61 48.42 -15.22
C PRO A 354 -23.00 47.76 -15.18
N GLY A 355 -23.97 48.62 -14.97
CA GLY A 355 -25.36 48.52 -14.64
C GLY A 355 -26.22 47.53 -15.45
N ARG A 356 -27.18 46.97 -14.71
CA ARG A 356 -28.39 46.32 -15.18
C ARG A 356 -29.22 47.24 -16.07
N LYS A 357 -29.60 46.77 -17.26
CA LYS A 357 -30.81 47.23 -17.95
C LYS A 357 -31.82 46.08 -18.00
N THR A 358 -32.99 46.39 -17.52
CA THR A 358 -34.24 45.61 -17.51
C THR A 358 -34.90 45.61 -18.91
N GLY A 359 -35.58 44.55 -19.24
CA GLY A 359 -36.50 44.41 -20.38
C GLY A 359 -36.44 42.97 -20.89
N GLY A 360 -37.37 42.07 -20.78
CA GLY A 360 -38.76 42.12 -21.06
C GLY A 360 -39.08 41.02 -22.05
N SER A 361 -40.03 40.15 -21.68
CA SER A 361 -40.97 39.42 -22.57
C SER A 361 -40.55 38.11 -23.26
N SER A 362 -41.15 37.02 -22.74
CA SER A 362 -41.96 36.03 -23.49
C SER A 362 -41.36 35.21 -24.63
N GLY A 363 -41.51 33.89 -24.52
CA GLY A 363 -41.46 32.98 -25.67
C GLY A 363 -41.37 31.49 -25.30
N LYS A 364 -42.47 30.89 -24.92
CA LYS A 364 -42.68 29.42 -24.97
C LYS A 364 -42.51 28.94 -26.40
N LYS A 365 -41.73 27.88 -26.63
CA LYS A 365 -42.01 26.87 -27.66
C LYS A 365 -41.51 25.51 -27.23
N ARG A 366 -42.44 24.60 -27.02
CA ARG A 366 -42.27 23.12 -27.08
C ARG A 366 -42.01 22.74 -28.55
N TYR A 367 -41.17 21.73 -28.76
CA TYR A 367 -41.32 20.72 -29.81
C TYR A 367 -40.36 19.57 -29.48
N HIS A 368 -40.94 18.42 -29.37
CA HIS A 368 -40.75 17.00 -29.71
C HIS A 368 -39.41 16.37 -29.37
#